data_323ad8f4ab3c2922a2953957a1614da2
#
_entry.id   323ad8f4ab3c2922a2953957a1614da2
#
_cell.length_a   1.000
_cell.length_b   1.000
_cell.length_c   1.000
_cell.angle_alpha   90.00
_cell.angle_beta   90.00
_cell.angle_gamma   90.00
#
_symmetry.space_group_name_H-M   'P 1'
#
loop_
_entity.id
_entity.type
_entity.pdbx_description
1 polymer ?
#
loop_
_entity_poly.entity_id
_entity_poly.type
_entity_poly.pdbx_seq_one_letter_code
_entity_poly.pdbx_strand_id
1 'polypeptide(L)'
;MRIKNIKVSGFKSFCHPVNLQFKQHGITIVVGPNGCGKSNVVDAIRWVLGEQRVKHLRGGSMEDVIFAGSSYHKPSGMAEVSLTFSNPKGDTLHQYADYTEIAVTRRLYRSGESVYMINKTPVRLKDVRELFMDTGVGGTGYSIIEQGRVGEIVSSKPLERRTLIDDAAGIVKFRFKRETAEKRLEETTQNLFRVTDVLGALSEQEDGRS
;
A
#
# COMPACT_ATOMS: atom_id res chain seq x y z
N MET A 1 13.30 5.72 -6.83
CA MET A 1 12.94 4.31 -7.15
C MET A 1 12.26 4.18 -8.51
N ARG A 2 12.45 3.04 -9.23
CA ARG A 2 11.78 2.75 -10.52
C ARG A 2 11.32 1.30 -10.53
N ILE A 3 10.15 1.03 -11.14
CA ILE A 3 9.64 -0.35 -11.28
C ILE A 3 10.55 -1.10 -12.26
N LYS A 4 11.07 -2.26 -11.83
CA LYS A 4 11.91 -3.15 -12.63
C LYS A 4 11.08 -4.29 -13.24
N ASN A 5 10.32 -4.99 -12.41
CA ASN A 5 9.42 -6.05 -12.86
C ASN A 5 8.20 -6.19 -11.94
N ILE A 6 7.19 -6.86 -12.46
CA ILE A 6 6.04 -7.35 -11.69
C ILE A 6 5.85 -8.84 -11.96
N LYS A 7 5.77 -9.62 -10.89
CA LYS A 7 5.37 -11.02 -10.93
C LYS A 7 3.95 -11.14 -10.41
N VAL A 8 3.09 -11.82 -11.15
CA VAL A 8 1.67 -11.99 -10.82
C VAL A 8 1.32 -13.46 -10.95
N SER A 9 0.65 -14.04 -9.97
CA SER A 9 0.19 -15.43 -9.97
C SER A 9 -1.14 -15.56 -9.25
N GLY A 10 -2.07 -16.30 -9.81
CA GLY A 10 -3.38 -16.53 -9.21
C GLY A 10 -4.23 -15.28 -9.00
N PHE A 11 -3.91 -14.18 -9.68
CA PHE A 11 -4.56 -12.88 -9.52
C PHE A 11 -5.49 -12.60 -10.71
N LYS A 12 -6.77 -12.44 -10.47
CA LYS A 12 -7.82 -12.16 -11.49
C LYS A 12 -7.74 -13.09 -12.70
N SER A 13 -7.29 -12.60 -13.86
CA SER A 13 -7.13 -13.40 -15.09
C SER A 13 -5.80 -14.13 -15.18
N PHE A 14 -4.87 -13.91 -14.26
CA PHE A 14 -3.54 -14.54 -14.28
C PHE A 14 -3.55 -15.86 -13.50
N CYS A 15 -3.93 -16.96 -14.15
CA CYS A 15 -3.92 -18.28 -13.53
C CYS A 15 -2.49 -18.84 -13.35
N HIS A 16 -1.62 -18.60 -14.32
CA HIS A 16 -0.21 -19.00 -14.27
C HIS A 16 0.68 -17.83 -13.84
N PRO A 17 1.86 -18.12 -13.26
CA PRO A 17 2.84 -17.09 -12.95
C PRO A 17 3.29 -16.34 -14.21
N VAL A 18 3.10 -15.03 -14.22
CA VAL A 18 3.55 -14.12 -15.28
C VAL A 18 4.58 -13.18 -14.71
N ASN A 19 5.67 -12.94 -15.43
CA ASN A 19 6.70 -11.97 -15.07
C ASN A 19 6.84 -10.93 -16.18
N LEU A 20 6.39 -9.71 -15.90
CA LEU A 20 6.50 -8.58 -16.80
C LEU A 20 7.71 -7.73 -16.41
N GLN A 21 8.65 -7.58 -17.32
CA GLN A 21 9.83 -6.75 -17.11
C GLN A 21 9.60 -5.37 -17.75
N PHE A 22 9.97 -4.31 -17.02
CA PHE A 22 9.88 -2.94 -17.51
C PHE A 22 11.26 -2.41 -17.87
N LYS A 23 11.34 -1.62 -18.94
CA LYS A 23 12.57 -0.91 -19.28
C LYS A 23 12.88 0.13 -18.19
N GLN A 24 14.12 0.21 -17.77
CA GLN A 24 14.55 1.17 -16.75
C GLN A 24 14.46 2.63 -17.23
N HIS A 25 14.52 2.83 -18.55
CA HIS A 25 14.43 4.13 -19.21
C HIS A 25 13.43 4.06 -20.36
N GLY A 26 12.68 5.14 -20.56
CA GLY A 26 11.69 5.26 -21.64
C GLY A 26 10.29 4.87 -21.20
N ILE A 27 9.47 4.52 -22.18
CA ILE A 27 8.05 4.18 -22.03
C ILE A 27 7.85 2.69 -22.32
N THR A 28 7.09 2.02 -21.47
CA THR A 28 6.61 0.65 -21.70
C THR A 28 5.12 0.69 -22.00
N ILE A 29 4.71 0.14 -23.14
CA ILE A 29 3.31 0.09 -23.56
C ILE A 29 2.82 -1.36 -23.49
N VAL A 30 1.66 -1.58 -22.85
CA VAL A 30 0.97 -2.87 -22.80
C VAL A 30 -0.19 -2.82 -23.78
N VAL A 31 -0.11 -3.60 -24.85
CA VAL A 31 -1.12 -3.67 -25.90
C VAL A 31 -1.81 -5.02 -25.95
N GLY A 32 -3.04 -5.06 -26.45
CA GLY A 32 -3.81 -6.29 -26.61
C GLY A 32 -5.30 -6.00 -26.83
N PRO A 33 -6.09 -7.00 -27.23
CA PRO A 33 -7.54 -6.85 -27.43
C PRO A 33 -8.28 -6.53 -26.12
N ASN A 34 -9.55 -6.14 -26.22
CA ASN A 34 -10.41 -5.93 -25.06
C ASN A 34 -10.61 -7.26 -24.30
N GLY A 35 -10.62 -7.20 -22.99
CA GLY A 35 -10.81 -8.38 -22.14
C GLY A 35 -9.55 -9.22 -21.87
N CYS A 36 -8.40 -8.98 -22.53
CA CYS A 36 -7.18 -9.79 -22.33
C CYS A 36 -6.42 -9.54 -21.01
N GLY A 37 -6.95 -8.72 -20.12
CA GLY A 37 -6.35 -8.50 -18.80
C GLY A 37 -5.37 -7.33 -18.66
N LYS A 38 -5.25 -6.44 -19.64
CA LYS A 38 -4.37 -5.23 -19.55
C LYS A 38 -4.59 -4.43 -18.28
N SER A 39 -5.85 -4.15 -17.95
CA SER A 39 -6.21 -3.41 -16.75
C SER A 39 -5.91 -4.20 -15.46
N ASN A 40 -5.85 -5.53 -15.52
CA ASN A 40 -5.51 -6.34 -14.36
C ASN A 40 -4.03 -6.18 -13.95
N VAL A 41 -3.15 -5.76 -14.86
CA VAL A 41 -1.77 -5.38 -14.52
C VAL A 41 -1.76 -4.15 -13.63
N VAL A 42 -2.56 -3.13 -13.96
CA VAL A 42 -2.70 -1.91 -13.13
C VAL A 42 -3.31 -2.24 -11.79
N ASP A 43 -4.35 -3.08 -11.77
CA ASP A 43 -4.96 -3.53 -10.50
C ASP A 43 -3.96 -4.29 -9.63
N ALA A 44 -3.12 -5.13 -10.22
CA ALA A 44 -2.07 -5.86 -9.50
C ALA A 44 -1.05 -4.90 -8.86
N ILE A 45 -0.61 -3.87 -9.59
CA ILE A 45 0.29 -2.82 -9.06
C ILE A 45 -0.37 -2.11 -7.90
N ARG A 46 -1.62 -1.66 -8.03
CA ARG A 46 -2.36 -1.00 -6.94
C ARG A 46 -2.51 -1.88 -5.72
N TRP A 47 -2.89 -3.11 -5.97
CA TRP A 47 -3.14 -4.07 -4.91
C TRP A 47 -1.90 -4.33 -4.06
N VAL A 48 -0.72 -4.52 -4.67
CA VAL A 48 0.53 -4.74 -3.93
C VAL A 48 1.02 -3.47 -3.22
N LEU A 49 0.70 -2.28 -3.74
CA LEU A 49 1.00 -1.00 -3.11
C LEU A 49 0.08 -0.68 -1.91
N GLY A 50 -0.86 -1.57 -1.58
CA GLY A 50 -1.67 -1.46 -0.37
C GLY A 50 -3.08 -0.94 -0.57
N GLU A 51 -3.65 -1.03 -1.79
CA GLU A 51 -5.07 -0.73 -2.01
C GLU A 51 -5.94 -1.75 -1.26
N GLN A 52 -6.84 -1.22 -0.43
CA GLN A 52 -7.78 -2.00 0.39
C GLN A 52 -9.22 -1.88 -0.13
N ARG A 53 -9.48 -0.88 -0.97
CA ARG A 53 -10.83 -0.63 -1.47
C ARG A 53 -11.11 -1.54 -2.65
N VAL A 54 -12.00 -2.48 -2.44
CA VAL A 54 -12.42 -3.48 -3.42
C VAL A 54 -12.96 -2.84 -4.71
N LYS A 55 -13.69 -1.74 -4.58
CA LYS A 55 -14.22 -0.97 -5.72
C LYS A 55 -13.11 -0.50 -6.68
N HIS A 56 -11.96 -0.07 -6.15
CA HIS A 56 -10.82 0.35 -6.97
C HIS A 56 -10.14 -0.82 -7.68
N LEU A 57 -10.41 -2.04 -7.22
CA LEU A 57 -9.95 -3.28 -7.84
C LEU A 57 -11.05 -3.93 -8.70
N ARG A 58 -12.17 -3.26 -8.93
CA ARG A 58 -13.30 -3.75 -9.75
C ARG A 58 -13.83 -5.10 -9.30
N GLY A 59 -13.89 -5.34 -7.98
CA GLY A 59 -14.43 -6.53 -7.35
C GLY A 59 -15.57 -6.20 -6.37
N GLY A 60 -16.30 -7.20 -5.94
CA GLY A 60 -17.31 -7.13 -4.87
C GLY A 60 -16.73 -7.42 -3.48
N SER A 61 -15.79 -8.36 -3.42
CA SER A 61 -15.02 -8.74 -2.22
C SER A 61 -13.52 -8.75 -2.47
N MET A 62 -12.72 -8.79 -1.42
CA MET A 62 -11.26 -8.83 -1.58
C MET A 62 -10.81 -10.16 -2.19
N GLU A 63 -11.53 -11.23 -1.93
CA GLU A 63 -11.26 -12.56 -2.48
C GLU A 63 -11.48 -12.64 -3.99
N ASP A 64 -12.23 -11.70 -4.58
CA ASP A 64 -12.45 -11.62 -6.04
C ASP A 64 -11.16 -11.29 -6.81
N VAL A 65 -10.09 -10.86 -6.12
CA VAL A 65 -8.79 -10.73 -6.76
C VAL A 65 -8.13 -12.09 -7.00
N ILE A 66 -8.58 -13.17 -6.34
CA ILE A 66 -8.05 -14.51 -6.54
C ILE A 66 -8.69 -15.10 -7.80
N PHE A 67 -7.87 -15.71 -8.67
CA PHE A 67 -8.35 -16.34 -9.89
C PHE A 67 -9.45 -17.38 -9.58
N ALA A 68 -10.65 -17.12 -10.09
CA ALA A 68 -11.85 -17.91 -9.83
C ALA A 68 -11.93 -19.22 -10.62
N GLY A 69 -10.99 -19.45 -11.55
CA GLY A 69 -11.03 -20.58 -12.46
C GLY A 69 -11.56 -20.18 -13.85
N SER A 70 -11.47 -21.12 -14.76
CA SER A 70 -12.02 -21.01 -16.13
C SER A 70 -12.47 -22.41 -16.59
N SER A 71 -12.99 -22.51 -17.82
CA SER A 71 -13.33 -23.80 -18.43
C SER A 71 -12.14 -24.77 -18.52
N TYR A 72 -10.90 -24.25 -18.50
CA TYR A 72 -9.67 -25.04 -18.66
C TYR A 72 -8.80 -25.10 -17.42
N HIS A 73 -8.98 -24.21 -16.44
CA HIS A 73 -8.11 -24.08 -15.28
C HIS A 73 -8.91 -24.03 -13.98
N LYS A 74 -8.47 -24.80 -12.98
CA LYS A 74 -9.06 -24.80 -11.64
C LYS A 74 -8.83 -23.45 -10.94
N PRO A 75 -9.73 -23.06 -10.02
CA PRO A 75 -9.53 -21.89 -9.17
C PRO A 75 -8.19 -21.95 -8.42
N SER A 76 -7.54 -20.80 -8.24
CA SER A 76 -6.34 -20.68 -7.42
C SER A 76 -6.68 -20.69 -5.95
N GLY A 77 -5.80 -21.24 -5.10
CA GLY A 77 -5.92 -21.16 -3.63
C GLY A 77 -5.53 -19.81 -3.06
N MET A 78 -4.71 -19.06 -3.80
CA MET A 78 -4.24 -17.73 -3.41
C MET A 78 -3.94 -16.85 -4.61
N ALA A 79 -3.87 -15.54 -4.38
CA ALA A 79 -3.28 -14.56 -5.27
C ALA A 79 -1.95 -14.07 -4.72
N GLU A 80 -0.94 -13.94 -5.56
CA GLU A 80 0.35 -13.34 -5.23
C GLU A 80 0.75 -12.32 -6.27
N VAL A 81 1.14 -11.13 -5.82
CA VAL A 81 1.77 -10.10 -6.65
C VAL A 81 3.05 -9.65 -5.97
N SER A 82 4.14 -9.64 -6.72
CA SER A 82 5.44 -9.14 -6.29
C SER A 82 5.93 -8.07 -7.25
N LEU A 83 6.17 -6.87 -6.75
CA LEU A 83 6.65 -5.72 -7.50
C LEU A 83 8.07 -5.41 -7.05
N THR A 84 9.02 -5.47 -7.99
CA THR A 84 10.42 -5.20 -7.73
C THR A 84 10.78 -3.82 -8.24
N PHE A 85 11.42 -3.03 -7.39
CA PHE A 85 11.93 -1.71 -7.67
C PHE A 85 13.45 -1.71 -7.72
N SER A 86 14.01 -0.95 -8.65
CA SER A 86 15.42 -0.58 -8.67
C SER A 86 15.64 0.63 -7.76
N ASN A 87 16.65 0.55 -6.89
CA ASN A 87 17.02 1.58 -5.91
C ASN A 87 18.52 1.94 -5.98
N PRO A 88 19.03 2.41 -7.13
CA PRO A 88 20.48 2.59 -7.34
C PRO A 88 21.10 3.68 -6.47
N LYS A 89 20.31 4.61 -5.94
CA LYS A 89 20.78 5.74 -5.14
C LYS A 89 20.54 5.62 -3.64
N GLY A 90 19.91 4.51 -3.18
CA GLY A 90 19.52 4.38 -1.78
C GLY A 90 18.47 5.42 -1.32
N ASP A 91 17.70 6.00 -2.26
CA ASP A 91 16.68 7.05 -2.01
C ASP A 91 15.45 6.51 -1.26
N THR A 92 15.66 5.62 -0.28
CA THR A 92 14.59 4.98 0.51
C THR A 92 14.82 5.18 2.00
N LEU A 93 13.89 4.67 2.82
CA LEU A 93 14.06 4.61 4.28
C LEU A 93 15.41 3.97 4.62
N HIS A 94 16.09 4.49 5.64
CA HIS A 94 17.41 4.06 6.10
C HIS A 94 17.59 2.54 6.13
N GLN A 95 16.58 1.81 6.58
CA GLN A 95 16.61 0.34 6.67
C GLN A 95 16.66 -0.40 5.32
N TYR A 96 16.38 0.28 4.20
CA TYR A 96 16.43 -0.28 2.84
C TYR A 96 17.41 0.44 1.92
N ALA A 97 18.18 1.40 2.44
CA ALA A 97 19.09 2.22 1.64
C ALA A 97 20.20 1.40 0.98
N ASP A 98 20.67 0.34 1.67
CA ASP A 98 21.76 -0.52 1.18
C ASP A 98 21.32 -1.51 0.10
N TYR A 99 20.00 -1.68 -0.12
CA TYR A 99 19.51 -2.60 -1.13
C TYR A 99 19.41 -1.91 -2.50
N THR A 100 20.06 -2.47 -3.49
CA THR A 100 19.96 -2.03 -4.89
C THR A 100 18.61 -2.34 -5.52
N GLU A 101 17.92 -3.33 -4.99
CA GLU A 101 16.57 -3.74 -5.39
C GLU A 101 15.71 -3.98 -4.16
N ILE A 102 14.44 -3.54 -4.25
CA ILE A 102 13.44 -3.76 -3.20
C ILE A 102 12.26 -4.47 -3.82
N ALA A 103 11.93 -5.65 -3.32
CA ALA A 103 10.76 -6.42 -3.75
C ALA A 103 9.66 -6.30 -2.70
N VAL A 104 8.51 -5.76 -3.08
CA VAL A 104 7.31 -5.73 -2.25
C VAL A 104 6.35 -6.79 -2.78
N THR A 105 5.90 -7.68 -1.90
CA THR A 105 5.02 -8.80 -2.25
C THR A 105 3.77 -8.76 -1.37
N ARG A 106 2.63 -9.00 -1.97
CA ARG A 106 1.37 -9.25 -1.27
C ARG A 106 0.83 -10.61 -1.67
N ARG A 107 0.38 -11.38 -0.67
CA ARG A 107 -0.38 -12.62 -0.82
C ARG A 107 -1.74 -12.47 -0.18
N LEU A 108 -2.75 -13.07 -0.80
CA LEU A 108 -4.07 -13.25 -0.23
C LEU A 108 -4.49 -14.70 -0.44
N TYR A 109 -4.84 -15.34 0.65
CA TYR A 109 -5.38 -16.69 0.65
C TYR A 109 -6.91 -16.66 0.62
N ARG A 110 -7.53 -17.76 0.17
CA ARG A 110 -8.99 -17.88 0.18
C ARG A 110 -9.59 -17.89 1.60
N SER A 111 -8.77 -18.13 2.63
CA SER A 111 -9.14 -17.96 4.04
C SER A 111 -9.38 -16.49 4.44
N GLY A 112 -9.07 -15.52 3.55
CA GLY A 112 -9.08 -14.09 3.85
C GLY A 112 -7.77 -13.58 4.45
N GLU A 113 -6.82 -14.46 4.78
CA GLU A 113 -5.51 -14.07 5.30
C GLU A 113 -4.72 -13.30 4.23
N SER A 114 -4.23 -12.11 4.59
CA SER A 114 -3.43 -11.25 3.72
C SER A 114 -2.06 -10.99 4.33
N VAL A 115 -1.00 -11.33 3.60
CA VAL A 115 0.40 -11.18 4.03
C VAL A 115 1.12 -10.19 3.14
N TYR A 116 1.82 -9.23 3.75
CA TYR A 116 2.74 -8.33 3.07
C TYR A 116 4.18 -8.70 3.38
N MET A 117 5.06 -8.57 2.40
CA MET A 117 6.50 -8.85 2.56
C MET A 117 7.31 -7.78 1.85
N ILE A 118 8.44 -7.39 2.45
CA ILE A 118 9.50 -6.60 1.80
C ILE A 118 10.76 -7.46 1.80
N ASN A 119 11.35 -7.69 0.63
CA ASN A 119 12.51 -8.58 0.44
C ASN A 119 12.32 -9.95 1.13
N LYS A 120 11.12 -10.55 0.97
CA LYS A 120 10.68 -11.81 1.57
C LYS A 120 10.47 -11.78 3.10
N THR A 121 10.75 -10.69 3.77
CA THR A 121 10.48 -10.53 5.20
C THR A 121 9.04 -10.06 5.41
N PRO A 122 8.22 -10.77 6.22
CA PRO A 122 6.87 -10.34 6.55
C PRO A 122 6.86 -8.97 7.23
N VAL A 123 5.97 -8.10 6.79
CA VAL A 123 5.82 -6.74 7.32
C VAL A 123 4.34 -6.37 7.43
N ARG A 124 4.04 -5.26 8.10
CA ARG A 124 2.68 -4.71 8.15
C ARG A 124 2.41 -3.83 6.93
N LEU A 125 1.13 -3.68 6.56
CA LEU A 125 0.71 -2.74 5.51
C LEU A 125 1.25 -1.32 5.75
N LYS A 126 1.34 -0.90 7.02
CA LYS A 126 1.90 0.39 7.40
C LYS A 126 3.34 0.56 6.89
N ASP A 127 4.15 -0.46 7.04
CA ASP A 127 5.58 -0.43 6.65
C ASP A 127 5.71 -0.34 5.12
N VAL A 128 4.82 -1.03 4.38
CA VAL A 128 4.73 -0.91 2.92
C VAL A 128 4.35 0.52 2.51
N ARG A 129 3.36 1.13 3.17
CA ARG A 129 2.96 2.52 2.88
C ARG A 129 4.08 3.51 3.20
N GLU A 130 4.77 3.33 4.31
CA GLU A 130 5.91 4.15 4.71
C GLU A 130 7.05 4.08 3.69
N LEU A 131 7.36 2.88 3.16
CA LEU A 131 8.36 2.69 2.12
C LEU A 131 8.08 3.55 0.88
N PHE A 132 6.81 3.73 0.52
CA PHE A 132 6.43 4.46 -0.69
C PHE A 132 6.14 5.95 -0.48
N MET A 133 6.01 6.43 0.76
CA MET A 133 5.69 7.84 1.03
C MET A 133 6.72 8.83 0.46
N ASP A 134 7.98 8.43 0.37
CA ASP A 134 9.07 9.30 -0.12
C ASP A 134 9.41 9.09 -1.60
N THR A 135 8.86 8.06 -2.22
CA THR A 135 9.30 7.63 -3.56
C THR A 135 8.47 8.19 -4.70
N GLY A 136 7.39 8.90 -4.40
CA GLY A 136 6.39 9.34 -5.39
C GLY A 136 5.59 8.19 -6.00
N VAL A 137 5.83 6.94 -5.58
CA VAL A 137 5.15 5.73 -6.07
C VAL A 137 3.96 5.35 -5.17
N GLY A 138 3.75 6.09 -4.09
CA GLY A 138 2.71 5.80 -3.08
C GLY A 138 1.29 5.78 -3.62
N GLY A 139 0.45 4.94 -2.99
CA GLY A 139 -0.88 4.58 -3.46
C GLY A 139 -1.97 5.67 -3.45
N THR A 140 -1.65 6.94 -3.24
CA THR A 140 -2.67 7.97 -3.01
C THR A 140 -2.96 8.89 -4.20
N GLY A 141 -2.22 8.82 -5.33
CA GLY A 141 -2.77 9.70 -6.33
C GLY A 141 -2.08 9.88 -7.67
N TYR A 142 -0.78 10.12 -7.73
CA TYR A 142 -0.16 10.58 -8.97
C TYR A 142 0.52 9.50 -9.80
N SER A 143 0.94 8.41 -9.15
CA SER A 143 1.70 7.37 -9.82
C SER A 143 0.85 6.51 -10.74
N ILE A 144 -0.46 6.44 -10.51
CA ILE A 144 -1.39 5.63 -11.32
C ILE A 144 -2.59 6.49 -11.72
N ILE A 145 -2.62 6.90 -12.98
CA ILE A 145 -3.71 7.67 -13.57
C ILE A 145 -4.68 6.71 -14.26
N GLU A 146 -5.90 6.64 -13.77
CA GLU A 146 -6.97 5.87 -14.41
C GLU A 146 -7.60 6.61 -15.58
N GLN A 147 -8.22 5.82 -16.45
CA GLN A 147 -9.05 6.36 -17.51
C GLN A 147 -10.22 7.18 -16.91
N GLY A 148 -10.38 8.42 -17.36
CA GLY A 148 -11.42 9.35 -16.85
C GLY A 148 -11.01 10.18 -15.63
N ARG A 149 -10.01 9.76 -14.84
CA ARG A 149 -9.62 10.47 -13.61
C ARG A 149 -9.08 11.88 -13.83
N VAL A 150 -8.50 12.15 -14.98
CA VAL A 150 -8.05 13.52 -15.31
C VAL A 150 -9.23 14.48 -15.33
N GLY A 151 -10.37 14.09 -15.92
CA GLY A 151 -11.60 14.88 -15.91
C GLY A 151 -12.15 15.09 -14.49
N GLU A 152 -12.12 14.07 -13.65
CA GLU A 152 -12.52 14.15 -12.24
C GLU A 152 -11.64 15.14 -11.47
N ILE A 153 -10.32 15.09 -11.68
CA ILE A 153 -9.37 16.01 -11.03
C ILE A 153 -9.66 17.47 -11.43
N VAL A 154 -9.90 17.72 -12.73
CA VAL A 154 -10.18 19.06 -13.23
C VAL A 154 -11.51 19.60 -12.66
N SER A 155 -12.52 18.76 -12.54
CA SER A 155 -13.84 19.11 -12.00
C SER A 155 -13.95 19.03 -10.49
N SER A 156 -12.91 18.51 -9.78
CA SER A 156 -12.93 18.34 -8.33
C SER A 156 -12.92 19.69 -7.57
N LYS A 157 -13.40 19.64 -6.33
CA LYS A 157 -13.41 20.81 -5.44
C LYS A 157 -11.98 21.28 -5.10
N PRO A 158 -11.77 22.58 -4.83
CA PRO A 158 -10.45 23.13 -4.50
C PRO A 158 -9.70 22.39 -3.39
N LEU A 159 -10.40 21.92 -2.35
CA LEU A 159 -9.81 21.14 -1.25
C LEU A 159 -9.28 19.77 -1.70
N GLU A 160 -9.97 19.11 -2.61
CA GLU A 160 -9.53 17.83 -3.18
C GLU A 160 -8.31 18.04 -4.07
N ARG A 161 -8.29 19.10 -4.89
CA ARG A 161 -7.12 19.49 -5.68
C ARG A 161 -5.91 19.82 -4.82
N ARG A 162 -6.13 20.48 -3.66
CA ARG A 162 -5.05 20.76 -2.71
C ARG A 162 -4.38 19.46 -2.21
N THR A 163 -5.17 18.44 -1.89
CA THR A 163 -4.62 17.15 -1.46
C THR A 163 -3.67 16.57 -2.51
N LEU A 164 -4.00 16.73 -3.78
CA LEU A 164 -3.15 16.28 -4.88
C LEU A 164 -1.85 17.10 -4.98
N ILE A 165 -1.91 18.40 -4.75
CA ILE A 165 -0.73 19.28 -4.74
C ILE A 165 0.18 18.93 -3.55
N ASP A 166 -0.41 18.73 -2.38
CA ASP A 166 0.30 18.33 -1.16
C ASP A 166 1.02 16.99 -1.35
N ASP A 167 0.39 16.04 -2.08
CA ASP A 167 0.98 14.73 -2.42
C ASP A 167 2.17 14.89 -3.38
N ALA A 168 2.00 15.68 -4.43
CA ALA A 168 3.06 15.98 -5.39
C ALA A 168 4.24 16.73 -4.76
N ALA A 169 3.98 17.57 -3.76
CA ALA A 169 4.98 18.31 -3.01
C ALA A 169 5.70 17.46 -1.94
N GLY A 170 5.31 16.18 -1.75
CA GLY A 170 5.89 15.29 -0.73
C GLY A 170 5.52 15.65 0.72
N ILE A 171 4.50 16.51 0.91
CA ILE A 171 4.08 16.98 2.24
C ILE A 171 3.32 15.90 3.01
N VAL A 172 2.74 14.94 2.33
CA VAL A 172 1.90 13.87 2.92
C VAL A 172 2.65 13.08 4.01
N LYS A 173 3.95 12.81 3.82
CA LYS A 173 4.79 12.17 4.83
C LYS A 173 4.86 12.97 6.14
N PHE A 174 5.10 14.26 6.04
CA PHE A 174 5.20 15.12 7.22
C PHE A 174 3.86 15.21 7.95
N ARG A 175 2.76 15.32 7.20
CA ARG A 175 1.39 15.27 7.74
C ARG A 175 1.14 13.97 8.50
N PHE A 176 1.42 12.82 7.87
CA PHE A 176 1.24 11.51 8.49
C PHE A 176 2.07 11.34 9.77
N LYS A 177 3.36 11.78 9.75
CA LYS A 177 4.22 11.75 10.93
C LYS A 177 3.68 12.64 12.04
N ARG A 178 3.19 13.85 11.70
CA ARG A 178 2.58 14.78 12.64
C ARG A 178 1.34 14.18 13.27
N GLU A 179 0.38 13.72 12.49
CA GLU A 179 -0.85 13.10 12.98
C GLU A 179 -0.57 11.88 13.87
N THR A 180 0.42 11.07 13.51
CA THR A 180 0.85 9.94 14.33
C THR A 180 1.45 10.38 15.66
N ALA A 181 2.24 11.46 15.66
CA ALA A 181 2.84 12.01 16.87
C ALA A 181 1.79 12.66 17.77
N GLU A 182 0.87 13.44 17.20
CA GLU A 182 -0.27 14.05 17.91
C GLU A 182 -1.13 12.99 18.61
N LYS A 183 -1.48 11.92 17.89
CA LYS A 183 -2.23 10.81 18.47
C LYS A 183 -1.51 10.11 19.62
N ARG A 184 -0.20 9.86 19.48
CA ARG A 184 0.60 9.28 20.56
C ARG A 184 0.71 10.20 21.78
N LEU A 185 0.82 11.50 21.54
CA LEU A 185 0.85 12.50 22.60
C LEU A 185 -0.46 12.49 23.38
N GLU A 186 -1.60 12.45 22.70
CA GLU A 186 -2.91 12.38 23.31
C GLU A 186 -3.09 11.09 24.13
N GLU A 187 -2.74 9.93 23.58
CA GLU A 187 -2.77 8.64 24.30
C GLU A 187 -1.87 8.65 25.53
N THR A 188 -0.67 9.25 25.43
CA THR A 188 0.27 9.35 26.55
C THR A 188 -0.27 10.29 27.62
N THR A 189 -0.86 11.41 27.25
CA THR A 189 -1.47 12.36 28.18
C THR A 189 -2.63 11.71 28.94
N GLN A 190 -3.49 10.97 28.27
CA GLN A 190 -4.58 10.23 28.92
C GLN A 190 -4.06 9.17 29.92
N ASN A 191 -2.98 8.45 29.53
CA ASN A 191 -2.35 7.49 30.43
C ASN A 191 -1.74 8.17 31.67
N LEU A 192 -1.15 9.34 31.49
CA LEU A 192 -0.57 10.14 32.56
C LEU A 192 -1.65 10.61 33.56
N PHE A 193 -2.77 11.11 33.09
CA PHE A 193 -3.92 11.45 33.95
C PHE A 193 -4.38 10.24 34.76
N ARG A 194 -4.54 9.07 34.10
CA ARG A 194 -4.96 7.84 34.79
C ARG A 194 -3.98 7.42 35.89
N VAL A 195 -2.67 7.52 35.64
CA VAL A 195 -1.64 7.22 36.66
C VAL A 195 -1.69 8.24 37.81
N THR A 196 -1.89 9.50 37.50
CA THR A 196 -2.02 10.57 38.53
C THR A 196 -3.25 10.34 39.40
N ASP A 197 -4.39 9.96 38.84
CA ASP A 197 -5.60 9.64 39.60
C ASP A 197 -5.38 8.44 40.52
N VAL A 198 -4.71 7.38 40.04
CA VAL A 198 -4.37 6.20 40.86
C VAL A 198 -3.42 6.59 42.03
N LEU A 199 -2.40 7.41 41.75
CA LEU A 199 -1.50 7.90 42.79
C LEU A 199 -2.22 8.75 43.81
N GLY A 200 -3.14 9.62 43.39
CA GLY A 200 -3.97 10.41 44.32
C GLY A 200 -4.80 9.53 45.24
N ALA A 201 -5.49 8.52 44.68
CA ALA A 201 -6.30 7.58 45.44
C ALA A 201 -5.47 6.75 46.45
N LEU A 202 -4.25 6.37 46.10
CA LEU A 202 -3.34 5.64 46.97
C LEU A 202 -2.84 6.53 48.13
N SER A 203 -2.49 7.79 47.83
CA SER A 203 -2.07 8.78 48.83
C SER A 203 -3.18 9.05 49.88
N GLU A 204 -4.42 9.22 49.43
CA GLU A 204 -5.57 9.38 50.33
C GLU A 204 -5.81 8.15 51.24
N GLN A 205 -5.54 6.93 50.72
CA GLN A 205 -5.63 5.71 51.54
C GLN A 205 -4.52 5.56 52.55
N GLU A 206 -3.34 6.07 52.30
CA GLU A 206 -2.23 6.12 53.27
C GLU A 206 -2.53 7.14 54.42
N ASP A 207 -2.96 8.35 54.04
CA ASP A 207 -3.27 9.41 55.01
C ASP A 207 -4.48 9.03 55.93
N GLY A 208 -5.44 8.26 55.40
CA GLY A 208 -6.58 7.78 56.18
C GLY A 208 -6.28 6.61 57.14
N ARG A 209 -5.05 6.05 57.10
CA ARG A 209 -4.60 4.96 58.00
C ARG A 209 -3.70 5.41 59.16
N SER A 210 -3.33 6.68 59.16
CA SER A 210 -2.57 7.33 60.27
C SER A 210 -3.53 7.96 61.28
#